data_c715b5e14a07b9309756138535e9651b
#
_entry.id   c715b5e14a07b9309756138535e9651b
#
_cell.length_a   1.000
_cell.length_b   1.000
_cell.length_c   1.000
_cell.angle_alpha   90.00
_cell.angle_beta   90.00
_cell.angle_gamma   90.00
#
_symmetry.space_group_name_H-M   'P 1'
#
loop_
_entity.id
_entity.type
_entity.pdbx_description
1 polymer ?
#
loop_
_entity_poly.entity_id
_entity_poly.type
_entity_poly.pdbx_seq_one_letter_code
_entity_poly.pdbx_strand_id
1 'polypeptide(L)'
;MKALNSMVFFAVVVFLSGCASFQAGTNVEAGRKAFLIGNNEAAFGYFQRAAELDPTYVYGVALRQNIWSYVGRSAYSTGNFSQARNSLEKSLSINKEEDLARLYLGLTLARSGDRQQGVKEIQGGMKGLYDQLEYITQAYRYSYGQYWDTRGEIRSAIQRDLAMIDGKDLDWQKLISNSEWLGRKVEEEIDLARRDEREDRLRDSSGRDSQP
;
A
#
# COMPACT_ATOMS: atom_id res chain seq x y z
N MET A 1 11.52 -20.18 42.75
CA MET A 1 12.53 -19.55 41.88
C MET A 1 12.32 -19.80 40.38
N LYS A 2 12.01 -21.03 39.91
CA LYS A 2 11.80 -21.33 38.48
C LYS A 2 10.63 -20.57 37.83
N ALA A 3 9.50 -20.39 38.54
CA ALA A 3 8.34 -19.66 38.01
C ALA A 3 8.56 -18.17 37.88
N LEU A 4 9.32 -17.56 38.79
CA LEU A 4 9.66 -16.14 38.76
C LEU A 4 10.59 -15.80 37.57
N ASN A 5 11.59 -16.66 37.30
CA ASN A 5 12.50 -16.50 36.16
C ASN A 5 11.76 -16.64 34.82
N SER A 6 10.78 -17.54 34.71
CA SER A 6 9.98 -17.72 33.51
C SER A 6 9.07 -16.51 33.25
N MET A 7 8.51 -15.91 34.29
CA MET A 7 7.64 -14.73 34.19
C MET A 7 8.43 -13.48 33.79
N VAL A 8 9.64 -13.30 34.32
CA VAL A 8 10.55 -12.19 33.94
C VAL A 8 11.01 -12.35 32.50
N PHE A 9 11.36 -13.56 32.06
CA PHE A 9 11.77 -13.81 30.68
C PHE A 9 10.64 -13.51 29.69
N PHE A 10 9.39 -13.90 30.01
CA PHE A 10 8.23 -13.61 29.18
C PHE A 10 7.94 -12.11 29.09
N ALA A 11 8.05 -11.38 30.21
CA ALA A 11 7.86 -9.92 30.22
C ALA A 11 8.92 -9.18 29.37
N VAL A 12 10.18 -9.59 29.41
CA VAL A 12 11.29 -8.99 28.62
C VAL A 12 11.06 -9.20 27.12
N VAL A 13 10.59 -10.39 26.70
CA VAL A 13 10.30 -10.69 25.29
C VAL A 13 9.17 -9.81 24.75
N VAL A 14 8.12 -9.59 25.54
CA VAL A 14 6.98 -8.74 25.14
C VAL A 14 7.39 -7.28 24.98
N PHE A 15 8.28 -6.74 25.85
CA PHE A 15 8.78 -5.37 25.72
C PHE A 15 9.66 -5.17 24.49
N LEU A 16 10.48 -6.14 24.12
CA LEU A 16 11.35 -6.05 22.95
C LEU A 16 10.55 -6.08 21.64
N SER A 17 9.48 -6.86 21.58
CA SER A 17 8.61 -6.92 20.40
C SER A 17 7.83 -5.61 20.16
N GLY A 18 7.35 -4.96 21.21
CA GLY A 18 6.65 -3.67 21.11
C GLY A 18 7.54 -2.55 20.56
N CYS A 19 8.83 -2.52 20.94
CA CYS A 19 9.79 -1.55 20.42
C CYS A 19 10.08 -1.78 18.92
N ALA A 20 10.17 -3.03 18.48
CA ALA A 20 10.46 -3.37 17.07
C ALA A 20 9.32 -2.92 16.13
N SER A 21 8.07 -3.23 16.46
CA SER A 21 6.91 -2.80 15.66
C SER A 21 6.74 -1.27 15.63
N PHE A 22 7.02 -0.57 16.74
CA PHE A 22 7.02 0.89 16.76
C PHE A 22 8.10 1.47 15.83
N GLN A 23 9.31 0.93 15.88
CA GLN A 23 10.40 1.34 14.99
C GLN A 23 10.11 0.99 13.52
N ALA A 24 9.49 -0.16 13.25
CA ALA A 24 9.03 -0.52 11.92
C ALA A 24 8.03 0.52 11.39
N GLY A 25 7.04 0.90 12.20
CA GLY A 25 6.06 1.94 11.84
C GLY A 25 6.72 3.28 11.51
N THR A 26 7.72 3.71 12.30
CA THR A 26 8.48 4.95 12.03
C THR A 26 9.23 4.87 10.69
N ASN A 27 9.85 3.74 10.38
CA ASN A 27 10.53 3.53 9.10
C ASN A 27 9.52 3.50 7.94
N VAL A 28 8.33 2.88 8.11
CA VAL A 28 7.29 2.89 7.09
C VAL A 28 6.83 4.32 6.78
N GLU A 29 6.57 5.15 7.79
CA GLU A 29 6.19 6.55 7.57
C GLU A 29 7.30 7.37 6.88
N ALA A 30 8.56 7.18 7.24
CA ALA A 30 9.69 7.80 6.57
C ALA A 30 9.82 7.33 5.11
N GLY A 31 9.67 6.02 4.89
CA GLY A 31 9.70 5.40 3.57
C GLY A 31 8.58 5.92 2.66
N ARG A 32 7.35 6.03 3.17
CA ARG A 32 6.21 6.57 2.43
C ARG A 32 6.41 8.04 2.04
N LYS A 33 6.91 8.87 2.95
CA LYS A 33 7.25 10.27 2.64
C LYS A 33 8.30 10.35 1.54
N ALA A 34 9.36 9.56 1.62
CA ALA A 34 10.40 9.49 0.59
C ALA A 34 9.82 9.01 -0.75
N PHE A 35 8.94 8.01 -0.74
CA PHE A 35 8.30 7.43 -1.92
C PHE A 35 7.40 8.46 -2.65
N LEU A 36 6.58 9.20 -1.88
CA LEU A 36 5.69 10.23 -2.41
C LEU A 36 6.44 11.39 -3.09
N ILE A 37 7.62 11.75 -2.60
CA ILE A 37 8.46 12.79 -3.22
C ILE A 37 9.41 12.25 -4.30
N GLY A 38 9.32 10.95 -4.65
CA GLY A 38 10.13 10.32 -5.69
C GLY A 38 11.57 9.96 -5.27
N ASN A 39 11.92 10.05 -3.99
CA ASN A 39 13.21 9.57 -3.48
C ASN A 39 13.15 8.05 -3.24
N ASN A 40 13.18 7.30 -4.36
CA ASN A 40 12.92 5.86 -4.37
C ASN A 40 14.00 5.05 -3.64
N GLU A 41 15.27 5.46 -3.71
CA GLU A 41 16.38 4.81 -3.03
C GLU A 41 16.24 4.91 -1.50
N ALA A 42 15.93 6.11 -1.00
CA ALA A 42 15.69 6.30 0.42
C ALA A 42 14.43 5.53 0.89
N ALA A 43 13.35 5.55 0.10
CA ALA A 43 12.13 4.80 0.38
C ALA A 43 12.42 3.31 0.50
N PHE A 44 13.15 2.74 -0.45
CA PHE A 44 13.54 1.34 -0.44
C PHE A 44 14.35 0.98 0.82
N GLY A 45 15.35 1.79 1.19
CA GLY A 45 16.13 1.58 2.40
C GLY A 45 15.30 1.59 3.69
N TYR A 46 14.36 2.53 3.81
CA TYR A 46 13.45 2.59 4.94
C TYR A 46 12.50 1.37 5.02
N PHE A 47 11.92 0.96 3.90
CA PHE A 47 11.02 -0.19 3.88
C PHE A 47 11.75 -1.51 4.15
N GLN A 48 12.98 -1.68 3.64
CA GLN A 48 13.80 -2.84 3.98
C GLN A 48 14.06 -2.90 5.49
N ARG A 49 14.44 -1.78 6.09
CA ARG A 49 14.67 -1.72 7.52
C ARG A 49 13.41 -2.00 8.35
N ALA A 50 12.25 -1.52 7.89
CA ALA A 50 10.98 -1.86 8.51
C ALA A 50 10.68 -3.36 8.43
N ALA A 51 10.93 -4.00 7.29
CA ALA A 51 10.73 -5.44 7.09
C ALA A 51 11.70 -6.31 7.90
N GLU A 52 12.91 -5.82 8.18
CA GLU A 52 13.87 -6.47 9.10
C GLU A 52 13.41 -6.40 10.55
N LEU A 53 12.84 -5.26 10.96
CA LEU A 53 12.37 -5.03 12.33
C LEU A 53 11.07 -5.78 12.61
N ASP A 54 10.12 -5.73 11.68
CA ASP A 54 8.84 -6.43 11.78
C ASP A 54 8.37 -6.91 10.39
N PRO A 55 8.70 -8.14 10.01
CA PRO A 55 8.30 -8.71 8.71
C PRO A 55 6.79 -8.94 8.57
N THR A 56 6.03 -8.79 9.65
CA THR A 56 4.57 -8.94 9.68
C THR A 56 3.83 -7.61 9.70
N TYR A 57 4.56 -6.48 9.68
CA TYR A 57 3.98 -5.16 9.77
C TYR A 57 2.99 -4.89 8.64
N VAL A 58 1.82 -4.34 9.02
CA VAL A 58 0.76 -3.93 8.10
C VAL A 58 0.44 -2.46 8.32
N TYR A 59 0.43 -1.70 7.25
CA TYR A 59 0.08 -0.28 7.24
C TYR A 59 -1.31 -0.06 6.65
N GLY A 60 -2.01 0.96 7.15
CA GLY A 60 -3.31 1.40 6.63
C GLY A 60 -4.50 0.79 7.38
N VAL A 61 -5.67 1.38 7.17
CA VAL A 61 -6.94 0.95 7.75
C VAL A 61 -7.90 0.48 6.66
N ALA A 62 -8.27 1.36 5.74
CA ALA A 62 -9.18 1.05 4.65
C ALA A 62 -8.48 0.28 3.52
N LEU A 63 -7.30 0.72 3.12
CA LEU A 63 -6.39 0.05 2.21
C LEU A 63 -5.19 -0.46 3.01
N ARG A 64 -5.23 -1.73 3.38
CA ARG A 64 -4.18 -2.36 4.20
C ARG A 64 -3.10 -2.94 3.29
N GLN A 65 -1.85 -2.62 3.61
CA GLN A 65 -0.68 -3.08 2.87
C GLN A 65 0.34 -3.69 3.82
N ASN A 66 0.79 -4.92 3.55
CA ASN A 66 1.89 -5.49 4.31
C ASN A 66 3.24 -4.89 3.88
N ILE A 67 4.24 -4.99 4.74
CA ILE A 67 5.55 -4.36 4.52
C ILE A 67 6.23 -4.84 3.23
N TRP A 68 5.99 -6.09 2.80
CA TRP A 68 6.59 -6.65 1.59
C TRP A 68 6.04 -6.03 0.30
N SER A 69 4.80 -5.51 0.32
CA SER A 69 4.26 -4.68 -0.76
C SER A 69 5.09 -3.42 -0.94
N TYR A 70 5.39 -2.71 0.15
CA TYR A 70 6.21 -1.50 0.12
C TYR A 70 7.64 -1.77 -0.33
N VAL A 71 8.28 -2.83 0.19
CA VAL A 71 9.63 -3.25 -0.24
C VAL A 71 9.64 -3.54 -1.74
N GLY A 72 8.67 -4.31 -2.23
CA GLY A 72 8.61 -4.69 -3.64
C GLY A 72 8.33 -3.52 -4.58
N ARG A 73 7.41 -2.63 -4.21
CA ARG A 73 7.06 -1.43 -4.98
C ARG A 73 8.24 -0.45 -5.07
N SER A 74 8.93 -0.22 -3.97
CA SER A 74 10.13 0.63 -3.97
C SER A 74 11.31 0.00 -4.70
N ALA A 75 11.51 -1.31 -4.60
CA ALA A 75 12.50 -2.03 -5.40
C ALA A 75 12.21 -1.93 -6.91
N TYR A 76 10.93 -2.00 -7.32
CA TYR A 76 10.51 -1.73 -8.70
C TYR A 76 10.92 -0.33 -9.13
N SER A 77 10.65 0.68 -8.31
CA SER A 77 10.95 2.09 -8.62
C SER A 77 12.44 2.41 -8.68
N THR A 78 13.30 1.59 -8.05
CA THR A 78 14.78 1.68 -8.18
C THR A 78 15.32 0.82 -9.34
N GLY A 79 14.46 0.14 -10.10
CA GLY A 79 14.88 -0.75 -11.20
C GLY A 79 15.37 -2.13 -10.75
N ASN A 80 15.32 -2.45 -9.47
CA ASN A 80 15.72 -3.76 -8.93
C ASN A 80 14.57 -4.77 -9.09
N PHE A 81 14.30 -5.19 -10.34
CA PHE A 81 13.16 -6.04 -10.67
C PHE A 81 13.23 -7.43 -10.04
N SER A 82 14.42 -7.99 -9.80
CA SER A 82 14.55 -9.27 -9.11
C SER A 82 14.08 -9.19 -7.66
N GLN A 83 14.53 -8.17 -6.92
CA GLN A 83 14.10 -7.92 -5.55
C GLN A 83 12.61 -7.56 -5.49
N ALA A 84 12.13 -6.75 -6.44
CA ALA A 84 10.72 -6.38 -6.57
C ALA A 84 9.85 -7.62 -6.68
N ARG A 85 10.16 -8.52 -7.61
CA ARG A 85 9.43 -9.76 -7.82
C ARG A 85 9.35 -10.60 -6.55
N ASN A 86 10.49 -10.90 -5.93
CA ASN A 86 10.55 -11.72 -4.73
C ASN A 86 9.72 -11.14 -3.58
N SER A 87 9.80 -9.81 -3.39
CA SER A 87 9.06 -9.13 -2.31
C SER A 87 7.55 -9.07 -2.58
N LEU A 88 7.15 -8.84 -3.83
CA LEU A 88 5.73 -8.78 -4.23
C LEU A 88 5.08 -10.17 -4.19
N GLU A 89 5.78 -11.22 -4.63
CA GLU A 89 5.33 -12.59 -4.49
C GLU A 89 5.18 -12.99 -3.01
N LYS A 90 6.12 -12.57 -2.16
CA LYS A 90 6.02 -12.74 -0.71
C LYS A 90 4.83 -11.99 -0.13
N SER A 91 4.59 -10.75 -0.55
CA SER A 91 3.42 -9.98 -0.16
C SER A 91 2.12 -10.73 -0.47
N LEU A 92 1.98 -11.21 -1.71
CA LEU A 92 0.80 -11.96 -2.16
C LEU A 92 0.66 -13.34 -1.52
N SER A 93 1.75 -13.95 -1.06
CA SER A 93 1.68 -15.19 -0.27
C SER A 93 1.07 -14.99 1.11
N ILE A 94 1.24 -13.79 1.70
CA ILE A 94 0.67 -13.40 2.98
C ILE A 94 -0.80 -12.98 2.80
N ASN A 95 -1.07 -12.14 1.81
CA ASN A 95 -2.40 -11.67 1.49
C ASN A 95 -2.62 -11.64 -0.04
N LYS A 96 -3.46 -12.55 -0.53
CA LYS A 96 -3.77 -12.66 -1.97
C LYS A 96 -4.57 -11.48 -2.51
N GLU A 97 -5.23 -10.72 -1.64
CA GLU A 97 -6.05 -9.55 -1.96
C GLU A 97 -5.25 -8.24 -1.83
N GLU A 98 -3.93 -8.32 -1.87
CA GLU A 98 -3.08 -7.13 -1.85
C GLU A 98 -2.89 -6.58 -3.27
N ASP A 99 -3.89 -5.85 -3.75
CA ASP A 99 -4.03 -5.48 -5.16
C ASP A 99 -2.94 -4.53 -5.65
N LEU A 100 -2.40 -3.66 -4.78
CA LEU A 100 -1.22 -2.87 -5.12
C LEU A 100 0.02 -3.73 -5.33
N ALA A 101 0.22 -4.77 -4.51
CA ALA A 101 1.32 -5.70 -4.72
C ALA A 101 1.14 -6.47 -6.03
N ARG A 102 -0.09 -6.89 -6.36
CA ARG A 102 -0.42 -7.55 -7.61
C ARG A 102 -0.16 -6.64 -8.82
N LEU A 103 -0.60 -5.39 -8.78
CA LEU A 103 -0.35 -4.40 -9.82
C LEU A 103 1.15 -4.25 -10.11
N TYR A 104 1.95 -4.07 -9.05
CA TYR A 104 3.41 -3.91 -9.20
C TYR A 104 4.14 -5.21 -9.57
N LEU A 105 3.61 -6.37 -9.18
CA LEU A 105 4.12 -7.66 -9.70
C LEU A 105 3.94 -7.72 -11.21
N GLY A 106 2.76 -7.34 -11.71
CA GLY A 106 2.49 -7.27 -13.14
C GLY A 106 3.43 -6.31 -13.89
N LEU A 107 3.65 -5.11 -13.33
CA LEU A 107 4.63 -4.15 -13.85
C LEU A 107 6.05 -4.73 -13.87
N THR A 108 6.46 -5.41 -12.80
CA THR A 108 7.77 -6.04 -12.67
C THR A 108 7.97 -7.12 -13.74
N LEU A 109 6.98 -7.99 -13.92
CA LEU A 109 6.99 -9.04 -14.94
C LEU A 109 7.06 -8.46 -16.36
N ALA A 110 6.24 -7.44 -16.65
CA ALA A 110 6.24 -6.80 -17.96
C ALA A 110 7.59 -6.14 -18.30
N ARG A 111 8.23 -5.48 -17.32
CA ARG A 111 9.57 -4.89 -17.47
C ARG A 111 10.68 -5.95 -17.57
N SER A 112 10.47 -7.13 -17.00
CA SER A 112 11.40 -8.27 -17.07
C SER A 112 11.23 -9.14 -18.32
N GLY A 113 10.29 -8.79 -19.22
CA GLY A 113 10.06 -9.46 -20.49
C GLY A 113 8.87 -10.43 -20.50
N ASP A 114 8.32 -10.81 -19.36
CA ASP A 114 7.11 -11.65 -19.28
C ASP A 114 5.84 -10.79 -19.38
N ARG A 115 5.58 -10.31 -20.59
CA ARG A 115 4.43 -9.43 -20.86
C ARG A 115 3.10 -10.14 -20.68
N GLN A 116 3.02 -11.43 -21.02
CA GLN A 116 1.77 -12.17 -20.95
C GLN A 116 1.29 -12.33 -19.50
N GLN A 117 2.18 -12.74 -18.62
CA GLN A 117 1.85 -12.81 -17.18
C GLN A 117 1.71 -11.41 -16.58
N GLY A 118 2.55 -10.47 -17.03
CA GLY A 118 2.50 -9.07 -16.57
C GLY A 118 1.13 -8.42 -16.76
N VAL A 119 0.51 -8.56 -17.95
CA VAL A 119 -0.82 -7.98 -18.21
C VAL A 119 -1.91 -8.62 -17.34
N LYS A 120 -1.83 -9.91 -17.08
CA LYS A 120 -2.81 -10.60 -16.21
C LYS A 120 -2.74 -10.08 -14.78
N GLU A 121 -1.54 -9.92 -14.24
CA GLU A 121 -1.36 -9.39 -12.89
C GLU A 121 -1.73 -7.90 -12.80
N ILE A 122 -1.42 -7.08 -13.83
CA ILE A 122 -1.88 -5.68 -13.90
C ILE A 122 -3.40 -5.63 -13.90
N GLN A 123 -4.05 -6.41 -14.78
CA GLN A 123 -5.52 -6.45 -14.87
C GLN A 123 -6.16 -6.90 -13.54
N GLY A 124 -5.60 -7.95 -12.92
CA GLY A 124 -6.08 -8.44 -11.63
C GLY A 124 -5.94 -7.39 -10.52
N GLY A 125 -4.77 -6.74 -10.42
CA GLY A 125 -4.54 -5.67 -9.44
C GLY A 125 -5.44 -4.46 -9.66
N MET A 126 -5.67 -4.05 -10.91
CA MET A 126 -6.60 -2.95 -11.23
C MET A 126 -8.04 -3.29 -10.84
N LYS A 127 -8.52 -4.50 -11.17
CA LYS A 127 -9.87 -4.94 -10.78
C LYS A 127 -10.06 -4.93 -9.27
N GLY A 128 -9.11 -5.54 -8.54
CA GLY A 128 -9.18 -5.56 -7.08
C GLY A 128 -9.15 -4.16 -6.46
N LEU A 129 -8.28 -3.26 -6.94
CA LEU A 129 -8.26 -1.85 -6.49
C LEU A 129 -9.58 -1.13 -6.78
N TYR A 130 -10.18 -1.36 -7.96
CA TYR A 130 -11.48 -0.79 -8.29
C TYR A 130 -12.57 -1.26 -7.33
N ASP A 131 -12.67 -2.58 -7.13
CA ASP A 131 -13.69 -3.19 -6.28
C ASP A 131 -13.52 -2.74 -4.81
N GLN A 132 -12.29 -2.63 -4.34
CA GLN A 132 -11.98 -2.17 -3.00
C GLN A 132 -12.33 -0.69 -2.80
N LEU A 133 -12.00 0.19 -3.76
CA LEU A 133 -12.39 1.61 -3.71
C LEU A 133 -13.90 1.78 -3.79
N GLU A 134 -14.56 1.02 -4.65
CA GLU A 134 -16.02 1.04 -4.76
C GLU A 134 -16.68 0.61 -3.44
N TYR A 135 -16.18 -0.46 -2.82
CA TYR A 135 -16.64 -0.91 -1.51
C TYR A 135 -16.42 0.16 -0.44
N ILE A 136 -15.22 0.76 -0.35
CA ILE A 136 -14.91 1.78 0.64
C ILE A 136 -15.85 2.99 0.49
N THR A 137 -16.01 3.50 -0.72
CA THR A 137 -16.79 4.71 -0.99
C THR A 137 -18.30 4.51 -0.82
N GLN A 138 -18.80 3.30 -1.03
CA GLN A 138 -20.24 3.00 -0.89
C GLN A 138 -20.62 2.53 0.52
N ALA A 139 -19.89 1.52 1.05
CA ALA A 139 -20.21 0.94 2.36
C ALA A 139 -19.96 1.93 3.50
N TYR A 140 -18.97 2.81 3.33
CA TYR A 140 -18.56 3.77 4.36
C TYR A 140 -18.78 5.23 3.95
N ARG A 141 -19.73 5.51 3.05
CA ARG A 141 -20.02 6.83 2.48
C ARG A 141 -20.37 7.93 3.50
N TYR A 142 -20.83 7.56 4.69
CA TYR A 142 -21.16 8.51 5.79
C TYR A 142 -20.07 8.55 6.88
N SER A 143 -18.91 7.95 6.64
CA SER A 143 -17.75 7.94 7.51
C SER A 143 -16.47 8.13 6.70
N TYR A 144 -15.41 7.38 6.99
CA TYR A 144 -14.13 7.54 6.29
C TYR A 144 -14.18 7.30 4.77
N GLY A 145 -15.15 6.59 4.25
CA GLY A 145 -15.28 6.35 2.80
C GLY A 145 -15.58 7.60 1.97
N GLN A 146 -16.15 8.64 2.60
CA GLN A 146 -16.42 9.92 1.93
C GLN A 146 -15.15 10.67 1.50
N TYR A 147 -13.98 10.33 2.06
CA TYR A 147 -12.70 10.98 1.77
C TYR A 147 -11.91 10.27 0.67
N TRP A 148 -12.38 9.10 0.20
CA TRP A 148 -11.67 8.29 -0.77
C TRP A 148 -12.14 8.53 -2.19
N ASP A 149 -11.19 8.77 -3.11
CA ASP A 149 -11.44 8.96 -4.56
C ASP A 149 -12.66 9.86 -4.84
N THR A 150 -12.73 10.99 -4.12
CA THR A 150 -13.89 11.91 -4.11
C THR A 150 -14.28 12.41 -5.49
N ARG A 151 -13.33 12.49 -6.41
CA ARG A 151 -13.55 12.89 -7.81
C ARG A 151 -13.74 11.70 -8.76
N GLY A 152 -13.65 10.47 -8.27
CA GLY A 152 -13.69 9.26 -9.08
C GLY A 152 -12.53 9.12 -10.08
N GLU A 153 -11.42 9.83 -9.83
CA GLU A 153 -10.29 9.92 -10.74
C GLU A 153 -9.57 8.57 -10.87
N ILE A 154 -9.34 7.89 -9.73
CA ILE A 154 -8.68 6.59 -9.68
C ILE A 154 -9.54 5.53 -10.35
N ARG A 155 -10.81 5.42 -9.96
CA ARG A 155 -11.74 4.44 -10.54
C ARG A 155 -11.96 4.66 -12.04
N SER A 156 -12.07 5.90 -12.48
CA SER A 156 -12.22 6.22 -13.92
C SER A 156 -10.95 5.89 -14.71
N ALA A 157 -9.76 6.07 -14.13
CA ALA A 157 -8.50 5.67 -14.77
C ALA A 157 -8.43 4.15 -14.91
N ILE A 158 -8.75 3.40 -13.86
CA ILE A 158 -8.78 1.93 -13.88
C ILE A 158 -9.73 1.42 -14.98
N GLN A 159 -10.94 1.96 -15.08
CA GLN A 159 -11.90 1.54 -16.10
C GLN A 159 -11.37 1.75 -17.52
N ARG A 160 -10.73 2.91 -17.79
CA ARG A 160 -10.12 3.16 -19.11
C ARG A 160 -9.00 2.18 -19.44
N ASP A 161 -8.16 1.86 -18.46
CA ASP A 161 -7.03 0.96 -18.67
C ASP A 161 -7.49 -0.50 -18.82
N LEU A 162 -8.50 -0.93 -18.07
CA LEU A 162 -9.12 -2.25 -18.26
C LEU A 162 -9.74 -2.37 -19.65
N ALA A 163 -10.45 -1.34 -20.13
CA ALA A 163 -10.98 -1.32 -21.49
C ALA A 163 -9.88 -1.37 -22.57
N MET A 164 -8.72 -0.75 -22.32
CA MET A 164 -7.56 -0.83 -23.21
C MET A 164 -6.95 -2.25 -23.22
N ILE A 165 -6.88 -2.91 -22.06
CA ILE A 165 -6.38 -4.30 -21.95
C ILE A 165 -7.29 -5.28 -22.71
N ASP A 166 -8.60 -5.09 -22.61
CA ASP A 166 -9.59 -5.95 -23.28
C ASP A 166 -9.71 -5.64 -24.79
N GLY A 167 -9.07 -4.56 -25.27
CA GLY A 167 -9.03 -4.16 -26.66
C GLY A 167 -8.11 -5.00 -27.53
N LYS A 168 -8.17 -4.77 -28.88
CA LYS A 168 -7.33 -5.52 -29.84
C LYS A 168 -5.88 -5.04 -29.89
N ASP A 169 -5.66 -3.75 -29.65
CA ASP A 169 -4.35 -3.09 -29.79
C ASP A 169 -3.90 -2.53 -28.44
N LEU A 170 -3.21 -3.36 -27.67
CA LEU A 170 -2.69 -2.98 -26.36
C LEU A 170 -1.43 -2.11 -26.50
N ASP A 171 -1.54 -0.85 -26.10
CA ASP A 171 -0.40 0.05 -25.96
C ASP A 171 0.35 -0.24 -24.65
N TRP A 172 1.43 -1.01 -24.75
CA TRP A 172 2.25 -1.41 -23.59
C TRP A 172 2.88 -0.23 -22.86
N GLN A 173 3.36 0.77 -23.58
CA GLN A 173 4.01 1.93 -22.95
C GLN A 173 3.00 2.72 -22.16
N LYS A 174 1.83 2.92 -22.71
CA LYS A 174 0.73 3.59 -22.05
C LYS A 174 0.23 2.81 -20.83
N LEU A 175 0.04 1.49 -20.97
CA LEU A 175 -0.37 0.64 -19.85
C LEU A 175 0.59 0.73 -18.67
N ILE A 176 1.90 0.61 -18.94
CA ILE A 176 2.94 0.72 -17.91
C ILE A 176 2.88 2.10 -17.23
N SER A 177 2.88 3.18 -18.02
CA SER A 177 2.85 4.55 -17.48
C SER A 177 1.61 4.82 -16.64
N ASN A 178 0.44 4.37 -17.10
CA ASN A 178 -0.82 4.53 -16.37
C ASN A 178 -0.83 3.69 -15.08
N SER A 179 -0.32 2.47 -15.12
CA SER A 179 -0.22 1.60 -13.94
C SER A 179 0.73 2.17 -12.88
N GLU A 180 1.86 2.75 -13.30
CA GLU A 180 2.80 3.45 -12.41
C GLU A 180 2.15 4.71 -11.81
N TRP A 181 1.41 5.48 -12.63
CA TRP A 181 0.63 6.62 -12.16
C TRP A 181 -0.43 6.19 -11.14
N LEU A 182 -1.19 5.13 -11.46
CA LEU A 182 -2.21 4.57 -10.57
C LEU A 182 -1.64 4.20 -9.20
N GLY A 183 -0.51 3.49 -9.18
CA GLY A 183 0.13 3.10 -7.92
C GLY A 183 0.57 4.28 -7.05
N ARG A 184 1.09 5.36 -7.68
CA ARG A 184 1.40 6.61 -6.97
C ARG A 184 0.15 7.33 -6.50
N LYS A 185 -0.89 7.39 -7.34
CA LYS A 185 -2.14 8.08 -7.02
C LYS A 185 -2.86 7.44 -5.85
N VAL A 186 -2.89 6.12 -5.78
CA VAL A 186 -3.45 5.41 -4.62
C VAL A 186 -2.65 5.71 -3.35
N GLU A 187 -1.32 5.83 -3.43
CA GLU A 187 -0.50 6.19 -2.26
C GLU A 187 -0.75 7.62 -1.78
N GLU A 188 -0.91 8.57 -2.72
CA GLU A 188 -1.33 9.95 -2.41
C GLU A 188 -2.71 9.97 -1.76
N GLU A 189 -3.65 9.18 -2.28
CA GLU A 189 -5.02 9.11 -1.79
C GLU A 189 -5.09 8.58 -0.34
N ILE A 190 -4.25 7.60 0.01
CA ILE A 190 -4.13 7.13 1.40
C ILE A 190 -3.76 8.28 2.35
N ASP A 191 -2.86 9.17 1.95
CA ASP A 191 -2.45 10.30 2.78
C ASP A 191 -3.54 11.39 2.86
N LEU A 192 -4.19 11.68 1.74
CA LEU A 192 -5.27 12.65 1.67
C LEU A 192 -6.46 12.22 2.54
N ALA A 193 -6.96 11.02 2.34
CA ALA A 193 -8.09 10.49 3.10
C ALA A 193 -7.82 10.46 4.61
N ARG A 194 -6.60 10.08 5.02
CA ARG A 194 -6.20 10.11 6.46
C ARG A 194 -6.12 11.52 7.04
N ARG A 195 -5.71 12.50 6.25
CA ARG A 195 -5.65 13.88 6.68
C ARG A 195 -7.05 14.45 6.86
N ASP A 196 -7.91 14.27 5.86
CA ASP A 196 -9.26 14.80 5.86
C ASP A 196 -10.09 14.17 6.99
N GLU A 197 -9.99 12.86 7.21
CA GLU A 197 -10.60 12.17 8.35
C GLU A 197 -10.12 12.73 9.70
N ARG A 198 -8.84 13.06 9.82
CA ARG A 198 -8.29 13.65 11.05
C ARG A 198 -8.82 15.07 11.30
N GLU A 199 -8.88 15.88 10.25
CA GLU A 199 -9.39 17.25 10.33
C GLU A 199 -10.86 17.27 10.76
N ASP A 200 -11.69 16.40 10.23
CA ASP A 200 -13.09 16.29 10.63
C ASP A 200 -13.27 15.84 12.08
N ARG A 201 -12.48 14.87 12.55
CA ARG A 201 -12.51 14.47 13.96
C ARG A 201 -12.13 15.61 14.90
N LEU A 202 -11.18 16.47 14.50
CA LEU A 202 -10.78 17.63 15.30
C LEU A 202 -11.90 18.69 15.33
N ARG A 203 -12.60 18.92 14.21
CA ARG A 203 -13.76 19.83 14.16
C ARG A 203 -14.90 19.34 15.04
N ASP A 204 -15.22 18.06 14.99
CA ASP A 204 -16.27 17.45 15.82
C ASP A 204 -15.97 17.54 17.30
N SER A 205 -14.71 17.38 17.71
CA SER A 205 -14.30 17.52 19.12
C SER A 205 -14.41 18.96 19.60
N SER A 206 -14.00 19.95 18.79
CA SER A 206 -14.08 21.38 19.14
C SER A 206 -15.51 21.92 19.17
N GLY A 207 -16.42 21.34 18.37
CA GLY A 207 -17.84 21.71 18.36
C GLY A 207 -18.61 21.23 19.60
N ARG A 208 -18.17 20.14 20.26
CA ARG A 208 -18.80 19.63 21.48
C ARG A 208 -18.45 20.44 22.72
N ASP A 209 -17.26 21.03 22.75
CA ASP A 209 -16.81 21.89 23.91
C ASP A 209 -17.41 23.29 23.87
N SER A 210 -18.13 23.67 22.81
CA SER A 210 -18.71 24.99 22.62
C SER A 210 -20.26 25.05 22.84
N GLN A 211 -20.87 23.95 23.28
CA GLN A 211 -22.29 23.98 23.72
C GLN A 211 -22.36 24.25 25.21
N PRO A 212 -23.07 25.32 25.62
CA PRO A 212 -23.23 25.75 27.04
C PRO A 212 -24.10 24.78 27.86
#